data_34b491f72a4ccddcdee1f3f239fa2365
#
_entry.id   34b491f72a4ccddcdee1f3f239fa2365
#
_cell.length_a   1.000
_cell.length_b   1.000
_cell.length_c   1.000
_cell.angle_alpha   90.00
_cell.angle_beta   90.00
_cell.angle_gamma   90.00
#
_symmetry.space_group_name_H-M   'P 1'
#
loop_
_entity.id
_entity.type
_entity.pdbx_description
1 polymer ?
#
loop_
_entity_poly.entity_id
_entity_poly.type
_entity_poly.pdbx_seq_one_letter_code
_entity_poly.pdbx_strand_id
1 'polypeptide(L)' 'MCGALATTEDGKQAGAAWRKDREAARLDALKSCTKAKAGECIIRATDCNK' A
#
# COMPACT_ATOMS: atom_id res chain seq x y z
N MET A 1 4.61 -14.69 -0.98
CA MET A 1 4.73 -13.26 -0.71
C MET A 1 3.39 -12.57 -0.83
N CYS A 2 3.23 -11.50 -0.10
CA CYS A 2 2.01 -10.71 -0.17
C CYS A 2 2.31 -9.33 -0.73
N GLY A 3 1.37 -8.80 -1.48
CA GLY A 3 1.47 -7.48 -2.01
C GLY A 3 0.29 -6.64 -1.55
N ALA A 4 0.49 -5.35 -1.48
CA ALA A 4 -0.57 -4.42 -1.12
C ALA A 4 -0.45 -3.17 -1.96
N LEU A 5 -1.59 -2.59 -2.25
CA LEU A 5 -1.67 -1.34 -2.99
C LEU A 5 -2.47 -0.35 -2.17
N ALA A 6 -1.89 0.81 -1.95
CA ALA A 6 -2.56 1.88 -1.24
C ALA A 6 -2.66 3.10 -2.16
N THR A 7 -3.75 3.79 -2.09
CA THR A 7 -3.92 5.02 -2.86
C THR A 7 -4.58 6.07 -2.00
N THR A 8 -4.49 7.33 -2.41
CA THR A 8 -5.26 8.37 -1.78
C THR A 8 -6.72 8.23 -2.21
N GLU A 9 -7.59 8.90 -1.48
CA GLU A 9 -9.02 8.85 -1.76
C GLU A 9 -9.34 9.28 -3.19
N ASP A 10 -8.64 10.28 -3.67
CA ASP A 10 -8.86 10.79 -5.03
C ASP A 10 -8.07 10.03 -6.09
N GLY A 11 -7.22 9.10 -5.68
CA GLY A 11 -6.46 8.29 -6.61
C GLY A 11 -5.26 8.98 -7.24
N LYS A 12 -4.91 10.15 -6.77
CA LYS A 12 -3.79 10.87 -7.35
C LYS A 12 -2.43 10.29 -6.98
N GLN A 13 -2.35 9.67 -5.83
CA GLN A 13 -1.11 9.08 -5.37
C GLN A 13 -1.32 7.61 -5.07
N ALA A 14 -0.28 6.84 -5.21
CA ALA A 14 -0.34 5.43 -4.94
C ALA A 14 0.99 4.92 -4.42
N GLY A 15 0.91 3.88 -3.61
CA GLY A 15 2.09 3.20 -3.13
C GLY A 15 1.81 1.72 -3.11
N ALA A 16 2.83 0.93 -3.33
CA ALA A 16 2.69 -0.52 -3.31
C ALA A 16 3.91 -1.13 -2.64
N ALA A 17 3.72 -2.30 -2.09
CA ALA A 17 4.81 -3.01 -1.45
C ALA A 17 4.57 -4.49 -1.49
N TRP A 18 5.66 -5.24 -1.48
CA TRP A 18 5.63 -6.70 -1.46
C TRP A 18 6.46 -7.17 -0.28
N ARG A 19 5.84 -7.96 0.57
CA ARG A 19 6.53 -8.51 1.75
C ARG A 19 6.04 -9.92 1.98
N LYS A 20 6.72 -10.62 2.87
CA LYS A 20 6.31 -11.97 3.22
C LYS A 20 4.99 -11.99 3.98
N ASP A 21 4.79 -10.98 4.82
CA ASP A 21 3.60 -10.86 5.62
C ASP A 21 2.65 -9.83 5.02
N ARG A 22 1.37 -10.13 5.06
CA ARG A 22 0.37 -9.22 4.55
C ARG A 22 0.38 -7.90 5.32
N GLU A 23 0.50 -7.98 6.63
CA GLU A 23 0.54 -6.77 7.44
C GLU A 23 1.73 -5.90 7.10
N ALA A 24 2.89 -6.51 6.92
CA ALA A 24 4.07 -5.75 6.54
C ALA A 24 3.90 -5.11 5.18
N ALA A 25 3.29 -5.83 4.24
CA ALA A 25 3.03 -5.27 2.91
C ALA A 25 2.09 -4.09 2.99
N ARG A 26 1.04 -4.20 3.80
CA ARG A 26 0.09 -3.10 3.96
C ARG A 26 0.75 -1.87 4.56
N LEU A 27 1.50 -2.06 5.62
CA LEU A 27 2.18 -0.94 6.28
C LEU A 27 3.16 -0.26 5.33
N ASP A 28 3.92 -1.06 4.61
CA ASP A 28 4.89 -0.49 3.68
C ASP A 28 4.21 0.21 2.50
N ALA A 29 3.11 -0.34 2.04
CA ALA A 29 2.35 0.31 0.97
C ALA A 29 1.81 1.66 1.43
N LEU A 30 1.28 1.70 2.65
CA LEU A 30 0.79 2.95 3.21
C LEU A 30 1.92 3.97 3.38
N LYS A 31 3.07 3.51 3.86
CA LYS A 31 4.22 4.39 4.02
C LYS A 31 4.68 4.95 2.68
N SER A 32 4.70 4.11 1.65
CA SER A 32 5.09 4.56 0.32
C SER A 32 4.12 5.61 -0.22
N CYS A 33 2.84 5.40 0.00
CA CYS A 33 1.84 6.35 -0.45
C CYS A 33 1.95 7.67 0.32
N THR A 34 2.07 7.59 1.64
CA THR A 34 2.15 8.77 2.50
C THR A 34 3.40 9.59 2.21
N LYS A 35 4.48 8.91 1.85
CA LYS A 35 5.73 9.58 1.57
C LYS A 35 5.62 10.54 0.40
N ALA A 36 4.66 10.36 -0.45
CA ALA A 36 4.45 11.22 -1.60
C ALA A 36 3.64 12.48 -1.25
N LYS A 37 3.46 12.75 0.02
CA LYS A 37 2.71 13.92 0.49
C LYS A 37 1.27 13.92 0.07
N ALA A 38 0.71 12.77 -0.01
CA ALA A 38 -0.63 12.63 -0.55
C ALA A 38 -1.72 12.68 0.50
N GLY A 39 -1.36 12.92 1.74
CA GLY A 39 -2.35 12.91 2.80
C GLY A 39 -2.70 11.49 3.20
N GLU A 40 -3.96 11.24 3.43
CA GLU A 40 -4.39 9.93 3.88
C GLU A 40 -4.47 8.93 2.74
N CYS A 41 -3.87 7.77 2.96
CA CYS A 41 -3.92 6.70 2.00
C CYS A 41 -4.72 5.53 2.57
N ILE A 42 -5.39 4.83 1.69
CA ILE A 42 -6.16 3.66 2.07
C ILE A 42 -5.69 2.46 1.26
N ILE A 43 -5.83 1.29 1.85
CA ILE A 43 -5.47 0.06 1.16
C ILE A 43 -6.57 -0.26 0.15
N ARG A 44 -6.21 -0.34 -1.11
CA ARG A 44 -7.16 -0.66 -2.17
C ARG A 44 -7.20 -2.15 -2.49
N ALA A 45 -6.06 -2.78 -2.42
CA ALA A 45 -5.98 -4.19 -2.76
C ALA A 45 -4.85 -4.84 -2.00
N THR A 46 -5.06 -6.07 -1.63
CA THR A 46 -4.01 -6.90 -1.05
C THR A 46 -4.14 -8.28 -1.65
N ASP A 47 -3.02 -8.93 -1.84
CA ASP A 47 -3.01 -10.26 -2.39
C ASP A 47 -1.78 -10.99 -1.88
N CYS A 48 -1.96 -12.27 -1.64
CA CYS A 48 -0.85 -13.11 -1.20
C CYS A 48 -0.70 -14.26 -2.17
N ASN A 49 0.52 -14.46 -2.59
CA ASN A 49 0.86 -15.55 -3.48
C ASN A 49 1.82 -16.49 -2.77
N LYS A 50 1.42 -17.73 -2.68
CA LYS A 50 2.26 -18.72 -1.98
C LYS A 50 3.45 -19.14 -2.81
#